data_0ac921cd4178f781c043d306cfd07691
#
_entry.id   0ac921cd4178f781c043d306cfd07691
#
_cell.length_a   1.000
_cell.length_b   1.000
_cell.length_c   1.000
_cell.angle_alpha   90.00
_cell.angle_beta   90.00
_cell.angle_gamma   90.00
#
_symmetry.space_group_name_H-M   'P 1'
#
loop_
_entity.id
_entity.type
_entity.pdbx_description
1 polymer ?
#
loop_
_entity_poly.entity_id
_entity_poly.type
_entity_poly.pdbx_seq_one_letter_code
_entity_poly.pdbx_strand_id
1 'polypeptide(L)' 'MPLTDRFDDALVYASRLHREQTRKGSDIPYVAHLLAVCSLVIEHGGSEDQAIAALLHDAAEDQGGEPRLN' A
#
# COMPACT_ATOMS: atom_id res chain seq x y z
N MET A 1 -2.53 13.61 -13.38
CA MET A 1 -3.67 12.86 -12.87
C MET A 1 -3.93 13.28 -11.44
N PRO A 2 -5.09 13.90 -11.18
CA PRO A 2 -5.35 14.32 -9.80
C PRO A 2 -5.75 13.12 -8.95
N LEU A 3 -5.40 13.18 -7.70
CA LEU A 3 -5.79 12.16 -6.76
C LEU A 3 -7.04 12.63 -6.02
N THR A 4 -7.87 11.69 -5.63
CA THR A 4 -9.14 12.00 -4.98
C THR A 4 -9.19 11.39 -3.60
N ASP A 5 -10.35 11.51 -2.95
CA ASP A 5 -10.55 10.91 -1.63
C ASP A 5 -10.34 9.40 -1.66
N ARG A 6 -10.54 8.77 -2.81
CA ARG A 6 -10.30 7.33 -2.92
C ARG A 6 -8.84 7.00 -2.62
N PHE A 7 -7.92 7.84 -3.10
CA PHE A 7 -6.52 7.63 -2.82
C PHE A 7 -6.23 7.86 -1.34
N ASP A 8 -6.83 8.90 -0.77
CA ASP A 8 -6.63 9.20 0.64
C ASP A 8 -7.08 8.03 1.49
N ASP A 9 -8.24 7.46 1.18
CA ASP A 9 -8.77 6.34 1.93
C ASP A 9 -7.85 5.12 1.81
N ALA A 10 -7.34 4.86 0.62
CA ALA A 10 -6.45 3.73 0.42
C ALA A 10 -5.15 3.92 1.18
N LEU A 11 -4.62 5.13 1.19
CA LEU A 11 -3.38 5.41 1.88
C LEU A 11 -3.55 5.23 3.39
N VAL A 12 -4.63 5.74 3.95
CA VAL A 12 -4.90 5.59 5.37
C VAL A 12 -5.09 4.12 5.71
N TYR A 13 -5.84 3.40 4.89
CA TYR A 13 -6.08 1.99 5.11
C TYR A 13 -4.76 1.21 5.11
N ALA A 14 -3.91 1.44 4.11
CA ALA A 14 -2.64 0.73 4.02
C ALA A 14 -1.75 1.07 5.20
N SER A 15 -1.72 2.33 5.59
CA SER A 15 -0.90 2.75 6.71
C SER A 15 -1.34 2.07 8.00
N ARG A 16 -2.64 1.98 8.23
CA ARG A 16 -3.15 1.35 9.44
C ARG A 16 -2.98 -0.15 9.43
N LEU A 17 -3.19 -0.77 8.27
CA LEU A 17 -3.09 -2.20 8.15
C LEU A 17 -1.68 -2.69 8.45
N HIS A 18 -0.69 -1.95 7.99
CA HIS A 18 0.70 -2.36 8.15
C HIS A 18 1.42 -1.60 9.28
N ARG A 19 0.64 -1.04 10.19
CA ARG A 19 1.20 -0.13 11.20
C ARG A 19 2.34 -0.75 12.01
N GLU A 20 2.21 -2.02 12.35
CA GLU A 20 3.20 -2.68 13.18
C GLU A 20 4.17 -3.53 12.39
N GLN A 21 4.02 -3.56 11.09
CA GLN A 21 4.85 -4.42 10.25
C GLN A 21 6.09 -3.68 9.79
N THR A 22 7.22 -4.35 9.82
CA THR A 22 8.46 -3.77 9.29
C THR A 22 8.91 -4.61 8.11
N ARG A 23 9.84 -4.05 7.34
CA ARG A 23 10.45 -4.79 6.25
C ARG A 23 11.32 -5.88 6.86
N LYS A 24 11.35 -7.01 6.19
CA LYS A 24 12.06 -8.16 6.69
C LYS A 24 13.49 -7.81 7.03
N GLY A 25 13.89 -8.14 8.25
CA GLY A 25 15.26 -7.92 8.66
C GLY A 25 15.61 -6.49 9.00
N SER A 26 14.62 -5.64 9.21
CA SER A 26 14.91 -4.24 9.53
C SER A 26 13.85 -3.66 10.44
N ASP A 27 14.07 -2.43 10.87
CA ASP A 27 13.10 -1.69 11.66
C ASP A 27 12.29 -0.74 10.79
N ILE A 28 12.47 -0.79 9.48
CA ILE A 28 11.81 0.15 8.58
C ILE A 28 10.35 -0.22 8.45
N PRO A 29 9.43 0.72 8.72
CA PRO A 29 8.00 0.42 8.58
C PRO A 29 7.66 -0.08 7.19
N TYR A 30 6.85 -1.10 7.12
CA TYR A 30 6.52 -1.70 5.83
C TYR A 30 5.83 -0.73 4.89
N VAL A 31 5.10 0.25 5.44
CA VAL A 31 4.41 1.22 4.60
C VAL A 31 5.40 2.02 3.75
N ALA A 32 6.67 2.10 4.16
CA ALA A 32 7.68 2.79 3.35
C ALA A 32 7.82 2.12 1.99
N HIS A 33 7.77 0.78 1.97
CA HIS A 33 7.84 0.06 0.71
C HIS A 33 6.62 0.34 -0.16
N LEU A 34 5.44 0.38 0.45
CA LEU A 34 4.22 0.64 -0.29
C LEU A 34 4.21 2.05 -0.87
N LEU A 35 4.71 3.00 -0.09
CA LEU A 35 4.79 4.38 -0.57
C LEU A 35 5.78 4.49 -1.72
N ALA A 36 6.89 3.77 -1.64
CA ALA A 36 7.89 3.81 -2.71
C ALA A 36 7.32 3.24 -4.00
N VAL A 37 6.64 2.11 -3.94
CA VAL A 37 6.04 1.52 -5.13
C VAL A 37 4.97 2.46 -5.69
N CYS A 38 4.15 3.02 -4.82
CA CYS A 38 3.11 3.93 -5.23
C CYS A 38 3.69 5.16 -5.92
N SER A 39 4.77 5.71 -5.36
CA SER A 39 5.36 6.90 -5.94
C SER A 39 5.91 6.62 -7.34
N LEU A 40 6.48 5.42 -7.54
CA LEU A 40 6.98 5.06 -8.86
C LEU A 40 5.84 4.96 -9.87
N VAL A 41 4.71 4.41 -9.47
CA VAL A 41 3.57 4.32 -10.36
C VAL A 41 3.12 5.70 -10.80
N ILE A 42 3.02 6.63 -9.86
CA ILE A 42 2.58 7.99 -10.15
C ILE A 42 3.61 8.71 -11.02
N GLU A 43 4.88 8.56 -10.69
CA GLU A 43 5.95 9.23 -11.43
C GLU A 43 6.02 8.76 -12.89
N HIS A 44 5.62 7.53 -13.14
CA HIS A 44 5.64 6.99 -14.48
C HIS A 44 4.31 7.13 -15.20
N GLY A 45 3.43 7.99 -14.69
CA GLY A 45 2.19 8.30 -15.39
C GLY A 45 1.05 7.34 -15.15
N GLY A 46 1.14 6.55 -14.09
CA GLY A 46 0.04 5.63 -13.80
C GLY A 46 -1.22 6.36 -13.34
N SER A 47 -2.33 5.65 -13.39
CA SER A 47 -3.60 6.23 -12.99
C SER A 47 -3.78 6.17 -11.47
N GLU A 48 -4.80 6.86 -10.97
CA GLU A 48 -5.13 6.77 -9.56
C GLU A 48 -5.45 5.33 -9.16
N ASP A 49 -6.18 4.60 -10.02
CA ASP A 49 -6.49 3.21 -9.72
C ASP A 49 -5.23 2.37 -9.59
N GLN A 50 -4.24 2.63 -10.45
CA GLN A 50 -2.99 1.90 -10.37
C GLN A 50 -2.21 2.27 -9.11
N ALA A 51 -2.25 3.53 -8.72
CA ALA A 51 -1.59 3.98 -7.50
C ALA A 51 -2.23 3.34 -6.27
N ILE A 52 -3.56 3.28 -6.25
CA ILE A 52 -4.30 2.64 -5.17
C ILE A 52 -3.95 1.14 -5.12
N ALA A 53 -3.90 0.51 -6.29
CA ALA A 53 -3.54 -0.91 -6.33
C ALA A 53 -2.15 -1.14 -5.76
N ALA A 54 -1.22 -0.23 -6.03
CA ALA A 54 0.12 -0.35 -5.49
C ALA A 54 0.13 -0.27 -3.96
N LEU A 55 -0.73 0.57 -3.39
CA LEU A 55 -0.82 0.68 -1.94
C LEU A 55 -1.41 -0.59 -1.31
N LEU A 56 -2.30 -1.25 -2.02
CA LEU A 56 -3.08 -2.35 -1.43
C LEU A 56 -2.63 -3.74 -1.86
N HIS A 57 -1.64 -3.83 -2.73
CA HIS A 57 -1.34 -5.11 -3.36
C HIS A 57 -0.91 -6.20 -2.37
N ASP A 58 -0.33 -5.82 -1.24
CA ASP A 58 0.11 -6.80 -0.27
C ASP A 58 -0.89 -7.03 0.87
N ALA A 59 -2.02 -6.34 0.85
CA ALA A 59 -2.92 -6.39 1.99
C ALA A 59 -3.34 -7.81 2.34
N ALA A 60 -3.75 -8.56 1.36
CA ALA A 60 -4.23 -9.91 1.61
C ALA A 60 -3.10 -10.86 1.99
N GLU A 61 -1.97 -10.72 1.33
CA GLU A 61 -0.90 -11.65 1.55
C GLU A 61 -0.17 -11.43 2.86
N ASP A 62 0.00 -10.17 3.23
CA ASP A 62 0.83 -9.86 4.38
C ASP A 62 0.04 -9.67 5.66
N GLN A 63 -1.22 -9.30 5.56
CA GLN A 63 -2.02 -9.04 6.73
C GLN A 63 -3.32 -9.76 6.69
N GLY A 64 -3.95 -9.82 5.56
CA GLY A 64 -5.22 -10.39 5.37
C GLY A 64 -5.21 -11.79 5.45
N GLY A 65 -4.19 -12.25 5.31
CA GLY A 65 -4.25 -13.40 5.51
C GLY A 65 -4.65 -14.51 4.97
N GLU A 66 -4.01 -15.39 4.76
CA GLU A 66 -4.36 -16.46 4.26
C GLU A 66 -5.45 -17.12 4.91
N PRO A 67 -5.54 -17.27 6.11
CA PRO A 67 -6.70 -17.92 6.63
C PRO A 67 -7.93 -17.11 6.42
N ARG A 68 -7.84 -15.84 6.43
CA ARG A 68 -9.02 -15.12 6.36
C ARG A 68 -9.48 -14.86 4.99
N LEU A 69 -8.74 -15.16 4.03
CA LEU A 69 -9.21 -15.08 2.73
C LEU A 69 -10.14 -16.17 2.44
N ASN A 70 -10.09 -17.12 3.20
CA ASN A 70 -10.89 -18.24 2.94
C ASN A 70 -12.18 -18.12 3.45
#